data_2145662de0ef140fdc2d4661831fb6b5
#
_entry.id   2145662de0ef140fdc2d4661831fb6b5
#
_cell.length_a   1.000
_cell.length_b   1.000
_cell.length_c   1.000
_cell.angle_alpha   90.00
_cell.angle_beta   90.00
_cell.angle_gamma   90.00
#
_symmetry.space_group_name_H-M   'P 1'
#
loop_
_entity.id
_entity.type
_entity.pdbx_description
1 polymer ?
#
loop_
_entity_poly.entity_id
_entity_poly.type
_entity_poly.pdbx_seq_one_letter_code
_entity_poly.pdbx_strand_id
1 'polypeptide(L)'
;MVRTADTVRSMIDLHCHMLPGIDDGAPDLATALAMARIAVADGIHTVACTPHIYPGLYENDAAGIRRAIADFRLALAEAGIELTLVEGADTHMAPDLVQSLKAGRVPTLAGSRYFLYEPPHHVAPPRLEEQVFALLANGYVPVITHPERLTWIESHYALFPRMAKAGAWLQLTAGAITGRFGKRPQYWSQKLMDEGPVHLIASDAHSAGRRSPVISEARERAARQLGEAESWALVRDRPQAILDDLSPDKVLAPPLRGKALGWWARLMSRR
;
A
#
# COMPACT_ATOMS: atom_id res chain seq x y z
N MET A 1 16.61 14.85 35.38
CA MET A 1 15.94 15.23 34.12
C MET A 1 16.07 14.03 33.20
N VAL A 2 15.09 13.14 33.21
CA VAL A 2 15.04 11.93 32.33
C VAL A 2 14.63 12.44 30.95
N ARG A 3 15.53 12.36 29.96
CA ARG A 3 15.17 12.50 28.57
C ARG A 3 14.17 11.37 28.25
N THR A 4 12.92 11.76 28.04
CA THR A 4 11.95 10.89 27.39
C THR A 4 12.56 10.46 26.06
N ALA A 5 12.78 9.17 25.87
CA ALA A 5 13.16 8.61 24.60
C ALA A 5 12.09 9.06 23.60
N ASP A 6 12.47 9.94 22.65
CA ASP A 6 11.68 10.17 21.44
C ASP A 6 11.50 8.80 20.81
N THR A 7 10.31 8.27 20.92
CA THR A 7 9.94 7.03 20.21
C THR A 7 10.13 7.36 18.74
N VAL A 8 11.20 6.82 18.16
CA VAL A 8 11.50 6.99 16.74
C VAL A 8 10.24 6.53 15.99
N ARG A 9 9.54 7.48 15.36
CA ARG A 9 8.32 7.19 14.64
C ARG A 9 8.70 6.39 13.41
N SER A 10 8.55 5.06 13.46
CA SER A 10 8.87 4.16 12.38
C SER A 10 7.71 4.04 11.40
N MET A 11 8.02 3.91 10.11
CA MET A 11 7.05 3.71 9.04
C MET A 11 6.92 2.23 8.70
N ILE A 12 5.77 1.87 8.14
CA ILE A 12 5.44 0.52 7.68
C ILE A 12 5.07 0.62 6.20
N ASP A 13 5.74 -0.17 5.37
CA ASP A 13 5.46 -0.27 3.94
C ASP A 13 4.71 -1.57 3.64
N LEU A 14 3.44 -1.46 3.26
CA LEU A 14 2.59 -2.63 3.02
C LEU A 14 2.51 -3.06 1.55
N HIS A 15 3.34 -2.47 0.68
CA HIS A 15 3.38 -2.83 -0.73
C HIS A 15 4.80 -2.67 -1.30
N CYS A 16 5.53 -3.79 -1.40
CA CYS A 16 6.91 -3.80 -1.87
C CYS A 16 7.29 -5.14 -2.51
N HIS A 17 7.87 -5.09 -3.72
CA HIS A 17 8.33 -6.26 -4.49
C HIS A 17 9.82 -6.52 -4.22
N MET A 18 10.13 -6.82 -2.96
CA MET A 18 11.51 -6.92 -2.47
C MET A 18 12.08 -8.34 -2.54
N LEU A 19 11.25 -9.37 -2.70
CA LEU A 19 11.70 -10.76 -2.76
C LEU A 19 12.46 -11.05 -4.06
N PRO A 20 13.69 -11.62 -3.99
CA PRO A 20 14.53 -11.75 -5.18
C PRO A 20 14.00 -12.79 -6.18
N GLY A 21 13.84 -12.39 -7.44
CA GLY A 21 13.67 -13.30 -8.58
C GLY A 21 12.30 -13.99 -8.71
N ILE A 22 11.26 -13.52 -8.02
CA ILE A 22 9.94 -14.18 -8.07
C ILE A 22 8.85 -13.39 -8.82
N ASP A 23 9.13 -12.13 -9.15
CA ASP A 23 8.28 -11.27 -9.97
C ASP A 23 9.12 -10.20 -10.70
N ASP A 24 8.53 -9.06 -11.10
CA ASP A 24 9.23 -7.94 -11.73
C ASP A 24 9.89 -6.96 -10.73
N GLY A 25 9.96 -7.33 -9.46
CA GLY A 25 10.64 -6.60 -8.42
C GLY A 25 12.16 -6.77 -8.43
N ALA A 26 12.76 -7.08 -7.27
CA ALA A 26 14.19 -7.31 -7.16
C ALA A 26 14.62 -8.52 -8.00
N PRO A 27 15.48 -8.37 -9.02
CA PRO A 27 15.88 -9.48 -9.88
C PRO A 27 16.79 -10.48 -9.19
N ASP A 28 17.50 -10.06 -8.14
CA ASP A 28 18.48 -10.84 -7.41
C ASP A 28 18.60 -10.41 -5.94
N LEU A 29 19.32 -11.22 -5.16
CA LEU A 29 19.54 -10.98 -3.74
C LEU A 29 20.30 -9.67 -3.47
N ALA A 30 21.26 -9.31 -4.32
CA ALA A 30 22.04 -8.09 -4.12
C ALA A 30 21.15 -6.84 -4.23
N THR A 31 20.24 -6.83 -5.21
CA THR A 31 19.24 -5.77 -5.39
C THR A 31 18.25 -5.75 -4.21
N ALA A 32 17.76 -6.92 -3.76
CA ALA A 32 16.86 -7.04 -2.62
C ALA A 32 17.49 -6.46 -1.33
N LEU A 33 18.76 -6.81 -1.04
CA LEU A 33 19.51 -6.26 0.09
C LEU A 33 19.75 -4.74 -0.04
N ALA A 34 19.99 -4.25 -1.25
CA ALA A 34 20.11 -2.81 -1.49
C ALA A 34 18.78 -2.08 -1.22
N MET A 35 17.66 -2.65 -1.66
CA MET A 35 16.32 -2.12 -1.34
C MET A 35 16.07 -2.12 0.16
N ALA A 36 16.41 -3.20 0.87
CA ALA A 36 16.24 -3.28 2.32
C ALA A 36 17.03 -2.17 3.06
N ARG A 37 18.28 -1.91 2.65
CA ARG A 37 19.09 -0.81 3.24
C ARG A 37 18.45 0.56 2.98
N ILE A 38 17.89 0.78 1.78
CA ILE A 38 17.18 2.04 1.45
C ILE A 38 15.93 2.19 2.31
N ALA A 39 15.15 1.13 2.48
CA ALA A 39 13.96 1.14 3.33
C ALA A 39 14.30 1.52 4.78
N VAL A 40 15.29 0.88 5.37
CA VAL A 40 15.75 1.19 6.74
C VAL A 40 16.26 2.62 6.84
N ALA A 41 17.04 3.09 5.86
CA ALA A 41 17.55 4.47 5.83
C ALA A 41 16.43 5.52 5.69
N ASP A 42 15.31 5.16 5.04
CA ASP A 42 14.10 6.00 4.93
C ASP A 42 13.24 5.99 6.21
N GLY A 43 13.58 5.15 7.20
CA GLY A 43 12.82 5.00 8.46
C GLY A 43 11.69 3.98 8.37
N ILE A 44 11.73 3.08 7.39
CA ILE A 44 10.81 1.94 7.29
C ILE A 44 11.40 0.79 8.10
N HIS A 45 10.65 0.25 9.07
CA HIS A 45 11.09 -0.85 9.93
C HIS A 45 10.32 -2.15 9.68
N THR A 46 9.21 -2.07 8.99
CA THR A 46 8.42 -3.24 8.60
C THR A 46 7.99 -3.12 7.14
N VAL A 47 8.22 -4.18 6.40
CA VAL A 47 7.82 -4.29 4.98
C VAL A 47 6.97 -5.53 4.79
N ALA A 48 5.81 -5.39 4.17
CA ALA A 48 5.10 -6.51 3.59
C ALA A 48 5.75 -6.86 2.25
N CYS A 49 6.24 -8.08 2.15
CA CYS A 49 6.69 -8.63 0.87
C CYS A 49 5.46 -9.02 0.07
N THR A 50 5.19 -8.28 -1.00
CA THR A 50 3.96 -8.40 -1.78
C THR A 50 4.26 -8.68 -3.25
N PRO A 51 4.90 -9.82 -3.57
CA PRO A 51 5.09 -10.17 -4.96
C PRO A 51 3.74 -10.36 -5.65
N HIS A 52 3.72 -10.14 -6.96
CA HIS A 52 2.53 -10.38 -7.75
C HIS A 52 2.04 -11.82 -7.66
N ILE A 53 0.72 -11.98 -7.47
CA ILE A 53 -0.01 -13.19 -7.83
C ILE A 53 -0.89 -12.82 -9.02
N TYR A 54 -0.44 -13.20 -10.22
CA TYR A 54 -1.09 -12.86 -11.47
C TYR A 54 -1.16 -14.10 -12.36
N PRO A 55 -2.31 -14.80 -12.40
CA PRO A 55 -2.46 -16.01 -13.21
C PRO A 55 -2.03 -15.82 -14.66
N GLY A 56 -1.20 -16.72 -15.16
CA GLY A 56 -0.64 -16.66 -16.51
C GLY A 56 0.62 -15.81 -16.67
N LEU A 57 1.02 -15.05 -15.63
CA LEU A 57 2.24 -14.22 -15.66
C LEU A 57 3.16 -14.48 -14.47
N TYR A 58 2.63 -14.39 -13.25
CA TYR A 58 3.36 -14.64 -12.00
C TYR A 58 2.58 -15.66 -11.17
N GLU A 59 2.95 -16.92 -11.28
CA GLU A 59 2.28 -18.07 -10.64
C GLU A 59 2.79 -18.27 -9.19
N ASN A 60 2.90 -17.17 -8.44
CA ASN A 60 3.23 -17.23 -7.02
C ASN A 60 2.06 -17.74 -6.18
N ASP A 61 2.37 -18.39 -5.06
CA ASP A 61 1.41 -18.80 -4.05
C ASP A 61 1.90 -18.50 -2.63
N ALA A 62 1.01 -18.59 -1.66
CA ALA A 62 1.33 -18.31 -0.27
C ALA A 62 2.50 -19.17 0.27
N ALA A 63 2.61 -20.43 -0.15
CA ALA A 63 3.68 -21.33 0.33
C ALA A 63 5.04 -20.92 -0.25
N GLY A 64 5.09 -20.58 -1.52
CA GLY A 64 6.29 -20.06 -2.20
C GLY A 64 6.75 -18.74 -1.60
N ILE A 65 5.82 -17.82 -1.40
CA ILE A 65 6.09 -16.50 -0.80
C ILE A 65 6.67 -16.65 0.61
N ARG A 66 6.08 -17.52 1.45
CA ARG A 66 6.61 -17.76 2.81
C ARG A 66 8.01 -18.34 2.80
N ARG A 67 8.32 -19.25 1.88
CA ARG A 67 9.70 -19.79 1.72
C ARG A 67 10.67 -18.67 1.32
N ALA A 68 10.32 -17.87 0.32
CA ALA A 68 11.16 -16.75 -0.13
C ALA A 68 11.39 -15.70 0.99
N ILE A 69 10.37 -15.42 1.81
CA ILE A 69 10.52 -14.54 2.98
C ILE A 69 11.46 -15.17 4.02
N ALA A 70 11.36 -16.47 4.28
CA ALA A 70 12.23 -17.14 5.23
C ALA A 70 13.71 -17.08 4.78
N ASP A 71 13.97 -17.35 3.51
CA ASP A 71 15.32 -17.28 2.94
C ASP A 71 15.86 -15.83 2.97
N PHE A 72 15.01 -14.84 2.64
CA PHE A 72 15.42 -13.45 2.64
C PHE A 72 15.67 -12.91 4.06
N ARG A 73 14.93 -13.38 5.08
CA ARG A 73 15.24 -13.07 6.49
C ARG A 73 16.62 -13.52 6.92
N LEU A 74 17.06 -14.70 6.48
CA LEU A 74 18.43 -15.17 6.76
C LEU A 74 19.46 -14.25 6.11
N ALA A 75 19.25 -13.88 4.85
CA ALA A 75 20.15 -12.96 4.16
C ALA A 75 20.21 -11.56 4.79
N LEU A 76 19.08 -11.03 5.29
CA LEU A 76 19.05 -9.77 6.05
C LEU A 76 19.85 -9.88 7.33
N ALA A 77 19.73 -10.99 8.08
CA ALA A 77 20.46 -11.21 9.31
C ALA A 77 21.98 -11.30 9.04
N GLU A 78 22.40 -12.05 8.01
CA GLU A 78 23.81 -12.14 7.58
C GLU A 78 24.36 -10.77 7.15
N ALA A 79 23.54 -9.94 6.52
CA ALA A 79 23.90 -8.58 6.06
C ALA A 79 23.83 -7.52 7.17
N GLY A 80 23.40 -7.88 8.40
CA GLY A 80 23.20 -6.96 9.52
C GLY A 80 22.15 -5.90 9.27
N ILE A 81 21.07 -6.22 8.52
CA ILE A 81 19.99 -5.30 8.20
C ILE A 81 18.78 -5.59 9.09
N GLU A 82 18.43 -4.64 9.95
CA GLU A 82 17.29 -4.74 10.87
C GLU A 82 15.99 -4.29 10.16
N LEU A 83 15.36 -5.20 9.44
CA LEU A 83 14.08 -4.97 8.75
C LEU A 83 13.14 -6.13 9.04
N THR A 84 11.96 -5.82 9.58
CA THR A 84 10.90 -6.81 9.79
C THR A 84 10.18 -7.08 8.48
N LEU A 85 10.07 -8.36 8.10
CA LEU A 85 9.31 -8.77 6.93
C LEU A 85 8.01 -9.45 7.36
N VAL A 86 6.91 -9.11 6.69
CA VAL A 86 5.62 -9.80 6.82
C VAL A 86 5.16 -10.31 5.45
N GLU A 87 4.31 -11.34 5.46
CA GLU A 87 3.75 -11.88 4.21
C GLU A 87 2.65 -11.00 3.66
N GLY A 88 2.49 -11.04 2.35
CA GLY A 88 1.42 -10.48 1.57
C GLY A 88 1.57 -10.88 0.10
N ALA A 89 0.69 -10.39 -0.74
CA ALA A 89 0.81 -10.44 -2.19
C ALA A 89 0.11 -9.25 -2.81
N ASP A 90 0.63 -8.72 -3.93
CA ASP A 90 -0.15 -7.86 -4.81
C ASP A 90 -0.98 -8.76 -5.73
N THR A 91 -2.24 -8.91 -5.34
CA THR A 91 -3.11 -9.93 -5.92
C THR A 91 -3.94 -9.35 -7.04
N HIS A 92 -3.65 -9.82 -8.26
CA HIS A 92 -4.42 -9.40 -9.43
C HIS A 92 -5.86 -9.92 -9.37
N MET A 93 -6.77 -9.12 -9.91
CA MET A 93 -8.18 -9.47 -10.00
C MET A 93 -8.38 -10.82 -10.71
N ALA A 94 -9.02 -11.79 -10.05
CA ALA A 94 -9.31 -13.11 -10.59
C ALA A 94 -10.74 -13.56 -10.22
N PRO A 95 -11.42 -14.37 -11.06
CA PRO A 95 -12.80 -14.80 -10.81
C PRO A 95 -12.96 -15.66 -9.53
N ASP A 96 -11.94 -16.46 -9.20
CA ASP A 96 -11.94 -17.40 -8.06
C ASP A 96 -11.27 -16.85 -6.80
N LEU A 97 -11.04 -15.53 -6.74
CA LEU A 97 -10.23 -14.91 -5.68
C LEU A 97 -10.74 -15.20 -4.26
N VAL A 98 -12.08 -15.16 -4.04
CA VAL A 98 -12.66 -15.52 -2.73
C VAL A 98 -12.31 -16.95 -2.33
N GLN A 99 -12.38 -17.90 -3.27
CA GLN A 99 -12.04 -19.30 -3.03
C GLN A 99 -10.53 -19.47 -2.77
N SER A 100 -9.70 -18.73 -3.48
CA SER A 100 -8.24 -18.75 -3.34
C SER A 100 -7.79 -18.20 -1.99
N LEU A 101 -8.40 -17.11 -1.52
CA LEU A 101 -8.20 -16.57 -0.17
C LEU A 101 -8.63 -17.56 0.91
N LYS A 102 -9.84 -18.12 0.81
CA LYS A 102 -10.34 -19.13 1.77
C LYS A 102 -9.50 -20.40 1.83
N ALA A 103 -8.95 -20.81 0.70
CA ALA A 103 -8.07 -21.99 0.62
C ALA A 103 -6.63 -21.69 1.07
N GLY A 104 -6.29 -20.44 1.41
CA GLY A 104 -4.95 -20.04 1.82
C GLY A 104 -3.91 -20.11 0.69
N ARG A 105 -4.35 -20.13 -0.59
CA ARG A 105 -3.43 -20.05 -1.74
C ARG A 105 -2.90 -18.64 -1.97
N VAL A 106 -3.73 -17.64 -1.69
CA VAL A 106 -3.37 -16.22 -1.71
C VAL A 106 -3.16 -15.77 -0.27
N PRO A 107 -1.98 -15.26 0.11
CA PRO A 107 -1.74 -14.75 1.44
C PRO A 107 -2.41 -13.37 1.60
N THR A 108 -2.90 -13.11 2.79
CA THR A 108 -3.31 -11.79 3.21
C THR A 108 -2.14 -11.03 3.85
N LEU A 109 -2.26 -9.73 4.06
CA LEU A 109 -1.24 -8.94 4.74
C LEU A 109 -1.07 -9.41 6.19
N ALA A 110 0.07 -10.03 6.49
CA ALA A 110 0.41 -10.59 7.81
C ALA A 110 -0.63 -11.59 8.37
N GLY A 111 -1.36 -12.29 7.52
CA GLY A 111 -2.43 -13.22 7.94
C GLY A 111 -3.71 -12.53 8.42
N SER A 112 -3.83 -11.22 8.27
CA SER A 112 -5.00 -10.43 8.67
C SER A 112 -6.16 -10.59 7.67
N ARG A 113 -7.28 -9.92 7.92
CA ARG A 113 -8.39 -9.84 6.96
C ARG A 113 -8.11 -8.97 5.73
N TYR A 114 -7.03 -8.20 5.72
CA TYR A 114 -6.67 -7.26 4.67
C TYR A 114 -5.75 -7.92 3.65
N PHE A 115 -5.93 -7.59 2.38
CA PHE A 115 -5.04 -8.02 1.31
C PHE A 115 -4.98 -6.97 0.21
N LEU A 116 -3.86 -6.92 -0.54
CA LEU A 116 -3.75 -6.02 -1.69
C LEU A 116 -4.53 -6.60 -2.86
N TYR A 117 -5.32 -5.73 -3.48
CA TYR A 117 -6.18 -6.07 -4.60
C TYR A 117 -5.88 -5.17 -5.77
N GLU A 118 -5.27 -5.74 -6.81
CA GLU A 118 -4.83 -5.03 -8.00
C GLU A 118 -5.83 -5.13 -9.14
N PRO A 119 -6.54 -4.02 -9.49
CA PRO A 119 -7.32 -3.98 -10.70
C PRO A 119 -6.43 -3.93 -11.96
N PRO A 120 -6.87 -4.46 -13.11
CA PRO A 120 -6.14 -4.35 -14.38
C PRO A 120 -5.76 -2.91 -14.71
N HIS A 121 -4.49 -2.68 -15.03
CA HIS A 121 -3.92 -1.34 -15.21
C HIS A 121 -4.51 -0.58 -16.42
N HIS A 122 -4.81 -1.28 -17.50
CA HIS A 122 -5.11 -0.67 -18.80
C HIS A 122 -6.58 -0.75 -19.22
N VAL A 123 -7.36 -1.61 -18.59
CA VAL A 123 -8.78 -1.84 -18.92
C VAL A 123 -9.60 -1.80 -17.65
N ALA A 124 -10.63 -0.97 -17.62
CA ALA A 124 -11.58 -0.99 -16.51
C ALA A 124 -12.30 -2.35 -16.49
N PRO A 125 -12.12 -3.15 -15.43
CA PRO A 125 -12.74 -4.47 -15.40
C PRO A 125 -14.25 -4.33 -15.20
N PRO A 126 -15.05 -5.13 -15.92
CA PRO A 126 -16.48 -5.18 -15.65
C PRO A 126 -16.73 -5.73 -14.25
N ARG A 127 -17.79 -5.26 -13.59
CA ARG A 127 -18.25 -5.77 -12.28
C ARG A 127 -17.25 -5.65 -11.14
N LEU A 128 -16.32 -4.68 -11.20
CA LEU A 128 -15.33 -4.44 -10.14
C LEU A 128 -15.99 -4.23 -8.77
N GLU A 129 -17.03 -3.40 -8.70
CA GLU A 129 -17.75 -3.13 -7.44
C GLU A 129 -18.43 -4.39 -6.89
N GLU A 130 -18.98 -5.26 -7.74
CA GLU A 130 -19.60 -6.51 -7.33
C GLU A 130 -18.56 -7.48 -6.73
N GLN A 131 -17.38 -7.55 -7.33
CA GLN A 131 -16.31 -8.39 -6.79
C GLN A 131 -15.80 -7.86 -5.44
N VAL A 132 -15.59 -6.54 -5.32
CA VAL A 132 -15.25 -5.88 -4.04
C VAL A 132 -16.30 -6.18 -2.97
N PHE A 133 -17.59 -6.07 -3.32
CA PHE A 133 -18.68 -6.40 -2.41
C PHE A 133 -18.65 -7.88 -1.98
N ALA A 134 -18.41 -8.80 -2.91
CA ALA A 134 -18.30 -10.22 -2.59
C ALA A 134 -17.14 -10.52 -1.64
N LEU A 135 -15.99 -9.85 -1.80
CA LEU A 135 -14.84 -9.96 -0.90
C LEU A 135 -15.19 -9.48 0.52
N LEU A 136 -15.79 -8.30 0.62
CA LEU A 136 -16.25 -7.73 1.90
C LEU A 136 -17.29 -8.63 2.58
N ALA A 137 -18.27 -9.16 1.85
CA ALA A 137 -19.28 -10.07 2.36
C ALA A 137 -18.70 -11.40 2.87
N ASN A 138 -17.50 -11.77 2.41
CA ASN A 138 -16.77 -12.95 2.90
C ASN A 138 -15.76 -12.62 4.02
N GLY A 139 -15.78 -11.41 4.58
CA GLY A 139 -14.96 -11.00 5.71
C GLY A 139 -13.55 -10.49 5.35
N TYR A 140 -13.24 -10.35 4.07
CA TYR A 140 -11.97 -9.79 3.61
C TYR A 140 -12.10 -8.29 3.33
N VAL A 141 -11.05 -7.54 3.62
CA VAL A 141 -10.98 -6.12 3.32
C VAL A 141 -9.98 -5.91 2.17
N PRO A 142 -10.47 -5.73 0.92
CA PRO A 142 -9.59 -5.44 -0.19
C PRO A 142 -8.98 -4.03 -0.04
N VAL A 143 -7.66 -3.96 -0.09
CA VAL A 143 -6.89 -2.73 -0.21
C VAL A 143 -6.61 -2.52 -1.70
N ILE A 144 -7.38 -1.64 -2.34
CA ILE A 144 -7.24 -1.36 -3.77
C ILE A 144 -5.92 -0.62 -4.00
N THR A 145 -5.03 -1.24 -4.77
CA THR A 145 -3.69 -0.71 -5.01
C THR A 145 -3.70 0.37 -6.07
N HIS A 146 -2.92 1.41 -5.83
CA HIS A 146 -2.54 2.50 -6.74
C HIS A 146 -3.59 2.96 -7.77
N PRO A 147 -4.84 3.28 -7.37
CA PRO A 147 -5.89 3.73 -8.29
C PRO A 147 -5.47 4.93 -9.13
N GLU A 148 -4.57 5.78 -8.63
CA GLU A 148 -4.04 6.95 -9.32
C GLU A 148 -3.20 6.61 -10.56
N ARG A 149 -2.76 5.35 -10.69
CA ARG A 149 -1.94 4.90 -11.82
C ARG A 149 -2.76 4.28 -12.94
N LEU A 150 -4.00 3.88 -12.66
CA LEU A 150 -4.87 3.23 -13.63
C LEU A 150 -5.16 4.15 -14.82
N THR A 151 -5.02 3.63 -16.05
CA THR A 151 -5.20 4.45 -17.26
C THR A 151 -6.65 4.91 -17.44
N TRP A 152 -7.59 4.19 -16.84
CA TRP A 152 -9.03 4.42 -16.92
C TRP A 152 -9.62 5.19 -15.72
N ILE A 153 -8.78 5.64 -14.76
CA ILE A 153 -9.27 6.34 -13.55
C ILE A 153 -10.13 7.56 -13.89
N GLU A 154 -9.79 8.31 -14.95
CA GLU A 154 -10.49 9.54 -15.31
C GLU A 154 -11.97 9.31 -15.61
N SER A 155 -12.27 8.29 -16.38
CA SER A 155 -13.66 7.94 -16.75
C SER A 155 -14.40 7.19 -15.62
N HIS A 156 -13.69 6.64 -14.64
CA HIS A 156 -14.27 5.80 -13.60
C HIS A 156 -13.95 6.28 -12.17
N TYR A 157 -13.55 7.53 -12.00
CA TYR A 157 -13.12 8.08 -10.71
C TYR A 157 -14.12 7.81 -9.57
N ALA A 158 -15.41 7.96 -9.86
CA ALA A 158 -16.48 7.77 -8.87
C ALA A 158 -16.56 6.35 -8.27
N LEU A 159 -15.94 5.33 -8.92
CA LEU A 159 -15.88 3.97 -8.38
C LEU A 159 -15.13 3.93 -7.04
N PHE A 160 -13.98 4.60 -6.95
CA PHE A 160 -13.08 4.49 -5.80
C PHE A 160 -13.69 5.03 -4.50
N PRO A 161 -14.27 6.26 -4.45
CA PRO A 161 -15.00 6.72 -3.27
C PRO A 161 -16.18 5.82 -2.89
N ARG A 162 -16.89 5.22 -3.88
CA ARG A 162 -18.02 4.32 -3.61
C ARG A 162 -17.55 3.01 -2.98
N MET A 163 -16.49 2.39 -3.54
CA MET A 163 -15.91 1.16 -3.00
C MET A 163 -15.34 1.39 -1.60
N ALA A 164 -14.69 2.53 -1.38
CA ALA A 164 -14.20 2.88 -0.04
C ALA A 164 -15.34 3.10 0.96
N LYS A 165 -16.44 3.73 0.54
CA LYS A 165 -17.66 3.85 1.37
C LYS A 165 -18.27 2.49 1.70
N ALA A 166 -18.14 1.51 0.80
CA ALA A 166 -18.60 0.14 1.03
C ALA A 166 -17.69 -0.66 1.98
N GLY A 167 -16.49 -0.18 2.30
CA GLY A 167 -15.54 -0.79 3.25
C GLY A 167 -14.21 -1.24 2.64
N ALA A 168 -13.99 -1.06 1.33
CA ALA A 168 -12.67 -1.27 0.74
C ALA A 168 -11.71 -0.15 1.17
N TRP A 169 -10.42 -0.45 1.20
CA TRP A 169 -9.39 0.55 1.46
C TRP A 169 -8.69 0.97 0.17
N LEU A 170 -8.15 2.19 0.14
CA LEU A 170 -7.38 2.71 -1.00
C LEU A 170 -5.94 2.95 -0.58
N GLN A 171 -4.98 2.42 -1.35
CA GLN A 171 -3.55 2.66 -1.19
C GLN A 171 -3.05 3.52 -2.34
N LEU A 172 -2.32 4.59 -2.03
CA LEU A 172 -1.60 5.39 -3.02
C LEU A 172 -0.11 5.06 -3.01
N THR A 173 0.52 5.17 -4.19
CA THR A 173 1.95 4.93 -4.34
C THR A 173 2.75 6.20 -4.03
N ALA A 174 3.79 6.09 -3.22
CA ALA A 174 4.67 7.20 -2.85
C ALA A 174 5.26 7.91 -4.07
N GLY A 175 5.68 7.16 -5.09
CA GLY A 175 6.21 7.70 -6.35
C GLY A 175 5.20 8.54 -7.15
N ALA A 176 3.90 8.25 -7.05
CA ALA A 176 2.85 9.07 -7.66
C ALA A 176 2.68 10.39 -6.91
N ILE A 177 2.59 10.35 -5.58
CA ILE A 177 2.45 11.54 -4.73
C ILE A 177 3.64 12.49 -4.94
N THR A 178 4.87 11.97 -5.03
CA THR A 178 6.07 12.77 -5.22
C THR A 178 6.29 13.24 -6.66
N GLY A 179 5.50 12.72 -7.62
CA GLY A 179 5.62 13.06 -9.04
C GLY A 179 6.68 12.25 -9.79
N ARG A 180 7.33 11.27 -9.16
CA ARG A 180 8.31 10.37 -9.81
C ARG A 180 7.70 9.58 -10.97
N PHE A 181 6.39 9.29 -10.91
CA PHE A 181 5.66 8.57 -11.96
C PHE A 181 5.01 9.50 -13.00
N GLY A 182 5.32 10.79 -12.94
CA GLY A 182 4.82 11.79 -13.87
C GLY A 182 3.61 12.56 -13.36
N LYS A 183 3.20 13.56 -14.16
CA LYS A 183 2.17 14.54 -13.76
C LYS A 183 0.78 13.93 -13.59
N ARG A 184 0.41 12.93 -14.42
CA ARG A 184 -0.93 12.35 -14.40
C ARG A 184 -1.18 11.54 -13.12
N PRO A 185 -0.34 10.55 -12.71
CA PRO A 185 -0.49 9.90 -11.41
C PRO A 185 -0.42 10.88 -10.23
N GLN A 186 0.42 11.91 -10.30
CA GLN A 186 0.51 12.94 -9.27
C GLN A 186 -0.80 13.72 -9.12
N TYR A 187 -1.42 14.13 -10.22
CA TYR A 187 -2.72 14.80 -10.20
C TYR A 187 -3.80 13.93 -9.54
N TRP A 188 -3.89 12.65 -9.94
CA TRP A 188 -4.90 11.76 -9.40
C TRP A 188 -4.65 11.41 -7.93
N SER A 189 -3.39 11.27 -7.50
CA SER A 189 -3.08 11.07 -6.08
C SER A 189 -3.47 12.28 -5.24
N GLN A 190 -3.19 13.50 -5.69
CA GLN A 190 -3.62 14.73 -5.02
C GLN A 190 -5.15 14.82 -4.93
N LYS A 191 -5.84 14.54 -6.05
CA LYS A 191 -7.30 14.56 -6.09
C LYS A 191 -7.93 13.53 -5.15
N LEU A 192 -7.40 12.31 -5.10
CA LEU A 192 -7.87 11.28 -4.18
C LEU A 192 -7.64 11.68 -2.72
N MET A 193 -6.50 12.29 -2.39
CA MET A 193 -6.26 12.82 -1.04
C MET A 193 -7.16 14.01 -0.67
N ASP A 194 -7.56 14.85 -1.63
CA ASP A 194 -8.45 16.00 -1.37
C ASP A 194 -9.93 15.59 -1.24
N GLU A 195 -10.38 14.62 -2.02
CA GLU A 195 -11.82 14.33 -2.20
C GLU A 195 -12.22 12.94 -1.70
N GLY A 196 -11.28 12.02 -1.59
CA GLY A 196 -11.54 10.60 -1.31
C GLY A 196 -10.91 10.12 0.00
N PRO A 197 -11.41 9.01 0.53
CA PRO A 197 -10.80 8.37 1.67
C PRO A 197 -9.57 7.56 1.22
N VAL A 198 -8.38 8.13 1.36
CA VAL A 198 -7.12 7.41 1.19
C VAL A 198 -6.73 6.80 2.53
N HIS A 199 -6.43 5.50 2.55
CA HIS A 199 -6.16 4.76 3.78
C HIS A 199 -4.67 4.54 4.02
N LEU A 200 -3.89 4.31 2.95
CA LEU A 200 -2.47 3.96 3.02
C LEU A 200 -1.66 4.70 1.97
N ILE A 201 -0.39 4.94 2.31
CA ILE A 201 0.69 5.23 1.36
C ILE A 201 1.69 4.09 1.48
N ALA A 202 2.09 3.52 0.33
CA ALA A 202 3.11 2.48 0.25
C ALA A 202 4.09 2.79 -0.89
N SER A 203 5.24 2.11 -0.93
CA SER A 203 6.26 2.41 -1.93
C SER A 203 5.94 1.83 -3.30
N ASP A 204 5.39 0.63 -3.33
CA ASP A 204 5.29 -0.20 -4.53
C ASP A 204 6.67 -0.30 -5.22
N ALA A 205 7.69 -0.59 -4.39
CA ALA A 205 9.08 -0.57 -4.82
C ALA A 205 9.46 -1.84 -5.55
N HIS A 206 10.23 -1.68 -6.65
CA HIS A 206 10.68 -2.78 -7.50
C HIS A 206 12.20 -2.76 -7.74
N SER A 207 12.90 -1.77 -7.22
CA SER A 207 14.35 -1.63 -7.45
C SER A 207 14.98 -0.73 -6.40
N ALA A 208 16.30 -0.78 -6.30
CA ALA A 208 17.08 0.18 -5.52
C ALA A 208 17.17 1.58 -6.17
N GLY A 209 16.74 1.73 -7.41
CA GLY A 209 16.84 2.96 -8.19
C GLY A 209 15.53 3.73 -8.32
N ARG A 210 14.97 3.78 -9.54
CA ARG A 210 13.80 4.61 -9.87
C ARG A 210 12.53 4.27 -9.06
N ARG A 211 12.31 2.99 -8.74
CA ARG A 211 11.18 2.52 -7.93
C ARG A 211 11.69 2.02 -6.57
N SER A 212 12.40 2.88 -5.84
CA SER A 212 13.00 2.55 -4.55
C SER A 212 11.97 2.60 -3.40
N PRO A 213 12.19 1.83 -2.31
CA PRO A 213 11.31 1.82 -1.14
C PRO A 213 11.55 3.07 -0.26
N VAL A 214 11.03 4.20 -0.73
CA VAL A 214 11.08 5.51 -0.06
C VAL A 214 9.67 6.05 0.05
N ILE A 215 9.16 6.21 1.28
CA ILE A 215 7.83 6.74 1.58
C ILE A 215 7.85 8.03 2.41
N SER A 216 8.98 8.40 3.02
CA SER A 216 9.11 9.59 3.86
C SER A 216 8.76 10.88 3.12
N GLU A 217 9.26 11.06 1.87
CA GLU A 217 8.94 12.24 1.05
C GLU A 217 7.44 12.34 0.74
N ALA A 218 6.79 11.20 0.45
CA ALA A 218 5.35 11.17 0.21
C ALA A 218 4.55 11.50 1.47
N ARG A 219 4.98 10.98 2.65
CA ARG A 219 4.40 11.34 3.94
C ARG A 219 4.49 12.85 4.19
N GLU A 220 5.65 13.48 3.93
CA GLU A 220 5.80 14.92 4.09
C GLU A 220 4.90 15.73 3.15
N ARG A 221 4.70 15.27 1.92
CA ARG A 221 3.74 15.89 1.00
C ARG A 221 2.31 15.73 1.50
N ALA A 222 1.96 14.54 1.99
CA ALA A 222 0.67 14.30 2.62
C ALA A 222 0.48 15.18 3.88
N ALA A 223 1.52 15.39 4.69
CA ALA A 223 1.46 16.28 5.86
C ALA A 223 1.12 17.73 5.47
N ARG A 224 1.68 18.23 4.36
CA ARG A 224 1.35 19.58 3.86
C ARG A 224 -0.09 19.70 3.36
N GLN A 225 -0.68 18.62 2.88
CA GLN A 225 -2.03 18.60 2.31
C GLN A 225 -3.10 18.23 3.35
N LEU A 226 -2.83 17.24 4.19
CA LEU A 226 -3.80 16.61 5.09
C LEU A 226 -3.55 16.92 6.57
N GLY A 227 -2.36 17.41 6.89
CA GLY A 227 -1.90 17.64 8.26
C GLY A 227 -1.03 16.49 8.78
N GLU A 228 -0.24 16.78 9.82
CA GLU A 228 0.80 15.88 10.35
C GLU A 228 0.19 14.57 10.90
N ALA A 229 -0.90 14.65 11.65
CA ALA A 229 -1.54 13.48 12.25
C ALA A 229 -2.01 12.49 11.18
N GLU A 230 -2.68 12.98 10.13
CA GLU A 230 -3.16 12.15 9.04
C GLU A 230 -2.01 11.54 8.22
N SER A 231 -0.93 12.30 8.01
CA SER A 231 0.23 11.78 7.29
C SER A 231 0.87 10.59 7.99
N TRP A 232 0.92 10.58 9.31
CA TRP A 232 1.38 9.43 10.10
C TRP A 232 0.38 8.28 10.09
N ALA A 233 -0.91 8.58 10.12
CA ALA A 233 -1.93 7.55 10.00
C ALA A 233 -1.81 6.76 8.69
N LEU A 234 -1.42 7.43 7.58
CA LEU A 234 -1.26 6.80 6.26
C LEU A 234 -0.06 5.83 6.15
N VAL A 235 1.02 6.04 6.94
CA VAL A 235 2.27 5.27 6.81
C VAL A 235 2.63 4.48 8.07
N ARG A 236 1.85 4.61 9.14
CA ARG A 236 2.12 3.95 10.42
C ARG A 236 0.86 3.39 11.08
N ASP A 237 -0.11 4.26 11.45
CA ASP A 237 -1.18 3.85 12.35
C ASP A 237 -2.18 2.91 11.68
N ARG A 238 -2.61 3.19 10.44
CA ARG A 238 -3.45 2.27 9.66
C ARG A 238 -2.69 1.03 9.16
N PRO A 239 -1.44 1.14 8.64
CA PRO A 239 -0.61 -0.03 8.42
C PRO A 239 -0.46 -0.93 9.64
N GLN A 240 -0.21 -0.37 10.84
CA GLN A 240 -0.14 -1.16 12.06
C GLN A 240 -1.48 -1.84 12.40
N ALA A 241 -2.58 -1.13 12.24
CA ALA A 241 -3.92 -1.71 12.45
C ALA A 241 -4.21 -2.91 11.53
N ILE A 242 -3.67 -2.91 10.30
CA ILE A 242 -3.70 -4.08 9.40
C ILE A 242 -2.89 -5.23 9.98
N LEU A 243 -1.65 -4.98 10.43
CA LEU A 243 -0.79 -6.01 11.00
C LEU A 243 -1.41 -6.63 12.27
N ASP A 244 -2.15 -5.83 13.03
CA ASP A 244 -2.86 -6.25 14.25
C ASP A 244 -4.24 -6.87 13.97
N ASP A 245 -4.62 -7.03 12.69
CA ASP A 245 -5.94 -7.50 12.23
C ASP A 245 -7.13 -6.76 12.88
N LEU A 246 -6.98 -5.45 13.11
CA LEU A 246 -8.09 -4.67 13.65
C LEU A 246 -9.23 -4.57 12.64
N SER A 247 -10.46 -4.71 13.14
CA SER A 247 -11.65 -4.50 12.30
C SER A 247 -11.72 -3.03 11.83
N PRO A 248 -12.12 -2.76 10.56
CA PRO A 248 -12.15 -1.40 10.00
C PRO A 248 -12.91 -0.37 10.84
N ASP A 249 -13.95 -0.79 11.56
CA ASP A 249 -14.73 0.07 12.46
C ASP A 249 -13.96 0.53 13.71
N LYS A 250 -12.86 -0.15 14.05
CA LYS A 250 -11.95 0.21 15.16
C LYS A 250 -10.77 1.07 14.73
N VAL A 251 -10.62 1.30 13.44
CA VAL A 251 -9.51 2.07 12.89
C VAL A 251 -9.97 3.50 12.58
N LEU A 252 -9.14 4.48 12.90
CA LEU A 252 -9.46 5.88 12.60
C LEU A 252 -9.67 6.05 11.09
N ALA A 253 -10.91 6.37 10.70
CA ALA A 253 -11.27 6.58 9.32
C ALA A 253 -10.51 7.78 8.72
N PRO A 254 -10.15 7.73 7.42
CA PRO A 254 -9.61 8.91 6.75
C PRO A 254 -10.60 10.09 6.80
N PRO A 255 -10.11 11.32 6.91
CA PRO A 255 -10.98 12.49 6.93
C PRO A 255 -11.67 12.67 5.58
N LEU A 256 -13.01 12.63 5.57
CA LEU A 256 -13.79 12.98 4.38
C LEU A 256 -13.79 14.52 4.22
N ARG A 257 -13.04 15.02 3.27
CA ARG A 257 -13.04 16.44 2.91
C ARG A 257 -14.06 16.66 1.79
N GLY A 258 -15.28 17.10 2.15
CA GLY A 258 -16.28 17.50 1.16
C GLY A 258 -15.79 18.69 0.32
N LYS A 259 -16.27 18.82 -0.92
CA LYS A 259 -15.91 19.87 -1.89
C LYS A 259 -16.01 21.34 -1.38
N ALA A 260 -16.58 21.58 -0.19
CA ALA A 260 -16.89 22.92 0.31
C ALA A 260 -15.79 23.58 1.18
N LEU A 261 -14.78 22.85 1.63
CA LEU A 261 -13.79 23.43 2.56
C LEU A 261 -12.43 23.78 1.92
N GLY A 262 -12.17 23.31 0.71
CA GLY A 262 -10.82 23.40 0.12
C GLY A 262 -10.34 24.81 -0.22
N TRP A 263 -11.18 25.73 -0.65
CA TRP A 263 -10.73 27.06 -1.05
C TRP A 263 -10.99 28.16 -0.01
N TRP A 264 -12.02 28.06 0.78
CA TRP A 264 -12.28 28.99 1.87
C TRP A 264 -11.28 28.84 3.02
N ALA A 265 -10.88 27.63 3.38
CA ALA A 265 -9.87 27.37 4.39
C ALA A 265 -8.49 27.92 3.99
N ARG A 266 -8.12 27.86 2.71
CA ARG A 266 -6.86 28.44 2.19
C ARG A 266 -6.86 29.98 2.18
N LEU A 267 -8.03 30.62 2.12
CA LEU A 267 -8.14 32.08 2.20
C LEU A 267 -7.98 32.59 3.63
N MET A 268 -8.46 31.82 4.62
CA MET A 268 -8.44 32.25 6.04
C MET A 268 -7.10 31.96 6.74
N SER A 269 -6.27 31.05 6.22
CA SER A 269 -4.92 30.75 6.78
C SER A 269 -3.83 31.69 6.28
N ARG A 270 -4.16 32.72 5.48
CA ARG A 270 -3.23 33.75 4.98
C ARG A 270 -3.45 35.15 5.61
N ARG A 271 -4.07 35.20 6.80
CA ARG A 271 -4.14 36.41 7.59
C ARG A 271 -3.40 36.26 8.92
#